data_edd6c4f4c5f10b89265c34aae346febf
#
_entry.id   edd6c4f4c5f10b89265c34aae346febf
#
_cell.length_a   1.000
_cell.length_b   1.000
_cell.length_c   1.000
_cell.angle_alpha   90.00
_cell.angle_beta   90.00
_cell.angle_gamma   90.00
#
_symmetry.space_group_name_H-M   'P 1'
#
loop_
_entity.id
_entity.type
_entity.pdbx_description
1 polymer ?
#
loop_
_entity_poly.entity_id
_entity_poly.type
_entity_poly.pdbx_seq_one_letter_code
_entity_poly.pdbx_strand_id
1 'polypeptide(L)'
;MIEKKIHYVWFGNAKPEKVLKCIESWRKNLPDYEIIEWNEKNFNIEEELKSNKFFRECYNRKLWAFVSDYVRVKVLYNYGGIYLDTDMEIIKDITPLLDTDMFLGYENEDTMSFGIVGVIPKHKVFKKMYEFYQNEIWKSPLHIVTSILTEILEKEYHGKYRENNINIYPREYFYPFNHDEEFTKDCITGNTYAIHWWGKSWKKNPKVYFLKYKHLPWWKKYPKHVAKLINYYFKKLFNFRKE
;
A
#
# COMPACT_ATOMS: atom_id res chain seq x y z
N MET A 1 14.00 -1.74 -17.78
CA MET A 1 13.71 -0.35 -17.33
C MET A 1 12.23 -0.21 -17.06
N ILE A 2 11.85 0.41 -15.95
CA ILE A 2 10.46 0.66 -15.54
C ILE A 2 9.89 1.81 -16.37
N GLU A 3 8.62 1.69 -16.81
CA GLU A 3 7.97 2.73 -17.60
C GLU A 3 7.64 3.97 -16.76
N LYS A 4 7.66 5.16 -17.39
CA LYS A 4 7.29 6.45 -16.79
C LYS A 4 5.77 6.59 -16.63
N LYS A 5 5.14 5.63 -15.93
CA LYS A 5 3.72 5.60 -15.61
C LYS A 5 3.53 5.54 -14.11
N ILE A 6 2.79 6.51 -13.57
CA ILE A 6 2.42 6.55 -12.15
C ILE A 6 0.98 6.06 -12.01
N HIS A 7 0.80 5.04 -11.21
CA HIS A 7 -0.50 4.51 -10.84
C HIS A 7 -0.84 4.90 -9.41
N TYR A 8 -2.05 5.36 -9.19
CA TYR A 8 -2.61 5.50 -7.85
C TYR A 8 -4.06 5.04 -7.82
N VAL A 9 -4.56 4.73 -6.63
CA VAL A 9 -5.90 4.17 -6.45
C VAL A 9 -6.72 5.11 -5.56
N TRP A 10 -7.91 5.47 -6.03
CA TRP A 10 -8.84 6.28 -5.24
C TRP A 10 -10.29 5.85 -5.46
N PHE A 11 -10.90 5.24 -4.44
CA PHE A 11 -12.30 4.83 -4.45
C PHE A 11 -13.13 5.65 -3.45
N GLY A 12 -14.40 5.88 -3.77
CA GLY A 12 -15.36 6.49 -2.88
C GLY A 12 -15.45 8.01 -3.00
N ASN A 13 -15.18 8.72 -1.91
CA ASN A 13 -15.46 10.14 -1.79
C ASN A 13 -14.49 11.05 -2.55
N ALA A 14 -14.79 12.36 -2.60
CA ALA A 14 -13.88 13.36 -3.13
C ALA A 14 -12.52 13.33 -2.42
N LYS A 15 -11.44 13.63 -3.16
CA LYS A 15 -10.08 13.70 -2.64
C LYS A 15 -9.91 14.90 -1.71
N PRO A 16 -9.40 14.72 -0.48
CA PRO A 16 -9.03 15.81 0.40
C PRO A 16 -7.91 16.68 -0.20
N GLU A 17 -7.82 17.93 0.22
CA GLU A 17 -6.80 18.88 -0.23
C GLU A 17 -5.36 18.34 -0.10
N LYS A 18 -5.06 17.63 0.99
CA LYS A 18 -3.74 17.00 1.20
C LYS A 18 -3.38 16.01 0.10
N VAL A 19 -4.33 15.20 -0.35
CA VAL A 19 -4.15 14.26 -1.46
C VAL A 19 -3.91 15.00 -2.77
N LEU A 20 -4.66 16.07 -3.03
CA LEU A 20 -4.48 16.88 -4.24
C LEU A 20 -3.10 17.55 -4.27
N LYS A 21 -2.59 18.05 -3.14
CA LYS A 21 -1.24 18.60 -3.03
C LYS A 21 -0.14 17.57 -3.34
N CYS A 22 -0.28 16.34 -2.87
CA CYS A 22 0.65 15.27 -3.22
C CYS A 22 0.62 14.98 -4.74
N ILE A 23 -0.57 14.83 -5.33
CA ILE A 23 -0.71 14.59 -6.78
C ILE A 23 -0.16 15.78 -7.60
N GLU A 24 -0.32 17.00 -7.14
CA GLU A 24 0.25 18.20 -7.76
C GLU A 24 1.79 18.15 -7.74
N SER A 25 2.40 17.70 -6.64
CA SER A 25 3.85 17.52 -6.56
C SER A 25 4.37 16.54 -7.61
N TRP A 26 3.61 15.46 -7.90
CA TRP A 26 3.98 14.50 -8.95
C TRP A 26 3.99 15.15 -10.32
N ARG A 27 2.95 15.92 -10.68
CA ARG A 27 2.88 16.65 -11.97
C ARG A 27 4.01 17.65 -12.12
N LYS A 28 4.35 18.34 -11.02
CA LYS A 28 5.40 19.35 -11.01
C LYS A 28 6.80 18.75 -11.20
N ASN A 29 7.12 17.69 -10.46
CA ASN A 29 8.48 17.14 -10.41
C ASN A 29 8.71 16.01 -11.43
N LEU A 30 7.63 15.47 -12.04
CA LEU A 30 7.64 14.37 -13.01
C LEU A 30 6.78 14.72 -14.25
N PRO A 31 7.09 15.82 -14.97
CA PRO A 31 6.24 16.33 -16.05
C PRO A 31 6.10 15.35 -17.23
N ASP A 32 7.09 14.47 -17.44
CA ASP A 32 7.11 13.49 -18.53
C ASP A 32 6.44 12.16 -18.16
N TYR A 33 5.81 12.06 -16.98
CA TYR A 33 5.17 10.84 -16.54
C TYR A 33 3.67 10.87 -16.82
N GLU A 34 3.15 9.76 -17.32
CA GLU A 34 1.71 9.51 -17.38
C GLU A 34 1.18 9.20 -15.98
N ILE A 35 0.20 9.96 -15.50
CA ILE A 35 -0.42 9.75 -14.18
C ILE A 35 -1.80 9.16 -14.35
N ILE A 36 -2.00 7.94 -13.88
CA ILE A 36 -3.20 7.13 -14.06
C ILE A 36 -3.89 6.92 -12.72
N GLU A 37 -5.10 7.46 -12.58
CA GLU A 37 -5.99 7.19 -11.46
C GLU A 37 -6.81 5.92 -11.70
N TRP A 38 -6.77 4.98 -10.76
CA TRP A 38 -7.66 3.81 -10.75
C TRP A 38 -8.81 4.04 -9.80
N ASN A 39 -10.04 3.97 -10.31
CA ASN A 39 -11.26 4.24 -9.57
C ASN A 39 -12.46 3.45 -10.15
N GLU A 40 -13.66 3.76 -9.68
CA GLU A 40 -14.91 3.09 -10.11
C GLU A 40 -15.22 3.21 -11.61
N LYS A 41 -14.60 4.15 -12.32
CA LYS A 41 -14.90 4.39 -13.75
C LYS A 41 -14.06 3.55 -14.70
N ASN A 42 -12.85 3.20 -14.29
CA ASN A 42 -11.87 2.52 -15.17
C ASN A 42 -11.34 1.19 -14.65
N PHE A 43 -11.70 0.81 -13.42
CA PHE A 43 -11.40 -0.51 -12.87
C PHE A 43 -12.64 -1.41 -12.98
N ASN A 44 -12.51 -2.63 -13.52
CA ASN A 44 -13.64 -3.53 -13.72
C ASN A 44 -14.14 -4.14 -12.40
N ILE A 45 -14.90 -3.33 -11.64
CA ILE A 45 -15.40 -3.71 -10.30
C ILE A 45 -16.31 -4.92 -10.36
N GLU A 46 -17.18 -5.03 -11.37
CA GLU A 46 -18.14 -6.13 -11.46
C GLU A 46 -17.44 -7.49 -11.60
N GLU A 47 -16.38 -7.54 -12.41
CA GLU A 47 -15.56 -8.73 -12.55
C GLU A 47 -14.87 -9.11 -11.23
N GLU A 48 -14.28 -8.11 -10.56
CA GLU A 48 -13.58 -8.35 -9.30
C GLU A 48 -14.51 -8.75 -8.16
N LEU A 49 -15.71 -8.19 -8.09
CA LEU A 49 -16.73 -8.61 -7.13
C LEU A 49 -17.15 -10.07 -7.32
N LYS A 50 -17.09 -10.58 -8.54
CA LYS A 50 -17.41 -12.01 -8.87
C LYS A 50 -16.21 -12.91 -8.61
N SER A 51 -15.04 -12.52 -9.08
CA SER A 51 -13.85 -13.38 -9.16
C SER A 51 -12.99 -13.37 -7.89
N ASN A 52 -12.93 -12.27 -7.15
CA ASN A 52 -12.06 -12.16 -5.97
C ASN A 52 -12.83 -11.89 -4.67
N LYS A 53 -12.80 -12.87 -3.76
CA LYS A 53 -13.47 -12.77 -2.46
C LYS A 53 -12.89 -11.66 -1.57
N PHE A 54 -11.57 -11.43 -1.59
CA PHE A 54 -10.95 -10.40 -0.76
C PHE A 54 -11.39 -9.01 -1.20
N PHE A 55 -11.32 -8.74 -2.51
CA PHE A 55 -11.82 -7.48 -3.08
C PHE A 55 -13.28 -7.25 -2.73
N ARG A 56 -14.15 -8.24 -2.97
CA ARG A 56 -15.59 -8.17 -2.67
C ARG A 56 -15.88 -7.84 -1.20
N GLU A 57 -15.23 -8.55 -0.27
CA GLU A 57 -15.43 -8.34 1.15
C GLU A 57 -14.96 -6.96 1.62
N CYS A 58 -13.83 -6.47 1.09
CA CYS A 58 -13.31 -5.14 1.41
C CYS A 58 -14.15 -4.04 0.76
N TYR A 59 -14.54 -4.19 -0.49
CA TYR A 59 -15.35 -3.22 -1.23
C TYR A 59 -16.74 -3.02 -0.59
N ASN A 60 -17.46 -4.10 -0.30
CA ASN A 60 -18.78 -4.05 0.34
C ASN A 60 -18.74 -3.40 1.73
N ARG A 61 -17.60 -3.47 2.43
CA ARG A 61 -17.40 -2.82 3.73
C ARG A 61 -16.82 -1.42 3.63
N LYS A 62 -16.57 -0.93 2.43
CA LYS A 62 -15.90 0.36 2.17
C LYS A 62 -14.54 0.47 2.86
N LEU A 63 -13.77 -0.61 2.87
CA LEU A 63 -12.41 -0.66 3.38
C LEU A 63 -11.43 -0.26 2.27
N TRP A 64 -11.49 1.00 1.88
CA TRP A 64 -10.83 1.52 0.69
C TRP A 64 -9.32 1.30 0.65
N ALA A 65 -8.64 1.36 1.80
CA ALA A 65 -7.20 1.05 1.88
C ALA A 65 -6.91 -0.39 1.44
N PHE A 66 -7.71 -1.38 1.87
CA PHE A 66 -7.54 -2.79 1.47
C PHE A 66 -8.01 -3.06 0.04
N VAL A 67 -9.00 -2.32 -0.45
CA VAL A 67 -9.36 -2.32 -1.88
C VAL A 67 -8.17 -1.82 -2.69
N SER A 68 -7.56 -0.70 -2.28
CA SER A 68 -6.35 -0.17 -2.90
C SER A 68 -5.19 -1.16 -2.88
N ASP A 69 -4.98 -1.89 -1.77
CA ASP A 69 -3.93 -2.92 -1.66
C ASP A 69 -4.07 -4.02 -2.72
N TYR A 70 -5.28 -4.47 -2.99
CA TYR A 70 -5.53 -5.44 -4.05
C TYR A 70 -5.32 -4.85 -5.44
N VAL A 71 -5.91 -3.66 -5.68
CA VAL A 71 -5.88 -3.01 -7.01
C VAL A 71 -4.44 -2.65 -7.41
N ARG A 72 -3.63 -2.08 -6.48
CA ARG A 72 -2.22 -1.74 -6.77
C ARG A 72 -1.40 -2.95 -7.19
N VAL A 73 -1.61 -4.10 -6.54
CA VAL A 73 -0.93 -5.35 -6.89
C VAL A 73 -1.34 -5.83 -8.28
N LYS A 74 -2.65 -5.86 -8.58
CA LYS A 74 -3.17 -6.28 -9.89
C LYS A 74 -2.69 -5.36 -11.01
N VAL A 75 -2.71 -4.06 -10.79
CA VAL A 75 -2.29 -3.02 -11.75
C VAL A 75 -0.80 -3.16 -12.04
N LEU A 76 0.05 -3.18 -11.02
CA LEU A 76 1.48 -3.30 -11.21
C LEU A 76 1.89 -4.65 -11.83
N TYR A 77 1.19 -5.73 -11.49
CA TYR A 77 1.41 -7.01 -12.18
C TYR A 77 1.11 -6.93 -13.67
N ASN A 78 0.01 -6.27 -14.05
CA ASN A 78 -0.44 -6.24 -15.45
C ASN A 78 0.34 -5.23 -16.30
N TYR A 79 0.58 -4.05 -15.77
CA TYR A 79 1.07 -2.90 -16.53
C TYR A 79 2.49 -2.47 -16.15
N GLY A 80 3.04 -2.92 -15.02
CA GLY A 80 4.27 -2.35 -14.51
C GLY A 80 4.11 -0.89 -14.11
N GLY A 81 5.19 -0.10 -14.21
CA GLY A 81 5.19 1.31 -13.84
C GLY A 81 5.46 1.53 -12.36
N ILE A 82 5.04 2.67 -11.84
CA ILE A 82 5.28 3.11 -10.46
C ILE A 82 3.95 3.28 -9.75
N TYR A 83 3.77 2.67 -8.60
CA TYR A 83 2.66 2.96 -7.72
C TYR A 83 3.07 4.01 -6.69
N LEU A 84 2.20 4.98 -6.44
CA LEU A 84 2.31 5.95 -5.36
C LEU A 84 1.08 5.93 -4.47
N ASP A 85 1.28 5.86 -3.15
CA ASP A 85 0.22 6.18 -2.19
C ASP A 85 -0.14 7.68 -2.30
N THR A 86 -1.40 8.00 -2.10
CA THR A 86 -1.92 9.36 -2.31
C THR A 86 -1.49 10.37 -1.23
N ASP A 87 -0.72 9.93 -0.26
CA ASP A 87 -0.04 10.74 0.75
C ASP A 87 1.50 10.74 0.59
N MET A 88 1.99 10.32 -0.58
CA MET A 88 3.38 10.49 -1.00
C MET A 88 3.56 11.82 -1.74
N GLU A 89 4.42 12.69 -1.27
CA GLU A 89 4.87 13.90 -1.97
C GLU A 89 6.18 13.60 -2.70
N ILE A 90 6.25 13.89 -3.99
CA ILE A 90 7.50 13.79 -4.77
C ILE A 90 8.21 15.15 -4.73
N ILE A 91 9.46 15.16 -4.30
CA ILE A 91 10.27 16.38 -4.19
C ILE A 91 11.46 16.42 -5.15
N LYS A 92 11.76 15.31 -5.83
CA LYS A 92 12.88 15.16 -6.76
C LYS A 92 12.51 14.18 -7.89
N ASP A 93 13.08 14.39 -9.09
CA ASP A 93 12.89 13.48 -10.23
C ASP A 93 13.40 12.06 -9.90
N ILE A 94 12.50 11.08 -10.02
CA ILE A 94 12.77 9.67 -9.74
C ILE A 94 13.26 8.89 -10.96
N THR A 95 13.44 9.53 -12.11
CA THR A 95 13.91 8.89 -13.36
C THR A 95 15.21 8.08 -13.15
N PRO A 96 16.20 8.55 -12.36
CA PRO A 96 17.42 7.76 -12.09
C PRO A 96 17.19 6.42 -11.39
N LEU A 97 16.00 6.19 -10.79
CA LEU A 97 15.67 4.96 -10.08
C LEU A 97 15.04 3.89 -10.99
N LEU A 98 14.73 4.20 -12.25
CA LEU A 98 13.96 3.34 -13.15
C LEU A 98 14.79 2.27 -13.88
N ASP A 99 16.12 2.35 -13.84
CA ASP A 99 16.98 1.38 -14.52
C ASP A 99 17.17 0.12 -13.66
N THR A 100 16.07 -0.57 -13.45
CA THR A 100 15.99 -1.82 -12.67
C THR A 100 14.69 -2.54 -13.03
N ASP A 101 14.53 -3.80 -12.61
CA ASP A 101 13.27 -4.54 -12.78
C ASP A 101 12.26 -4.22 -11.69
N MET A 102 12.75 -3.86 -10.50
CA MET A 102 11.91 -3.43 -9.38
C MET A 102 12.68 -2.51 -8.44
N PHE A 103 12.02 -1.45 -7.94
CA PHE A 103 12.54 -0.68 -6.81
C PHE A 103 11.47 -0.42 -5.76
N LEU A 104 11.90 -0.29 -4.52
CA LEU A 104 11.09 0.11 -3.37
C LEU A 104 12.02 0.66 -2.27
N GLY A 105 11.48 1.06 -1.14
CA GLY A 105 12.24 1.52 0.02
C GLY A 105 11.84 0.84 1.31
N TYR A 106 12.74 0.88 2.29
CA TYR A 106 12.42 0.57 3.68
C TYR A 106 11.65 1.71 4.32
N GLU A 107 10.58 1.43 5.08
CA GLU A 107 9.94 2.42 5.94
C GLU A 107 10.58 2.48 7.35
N ASN A 108 11.23 1.40 7.76
CA ASN A 108 12.06 1.27 8.96
C ASN A 108 13.15 0.20 8.71
N GLU A 109 13.88 -0.21 9.77
CA GLU A 109 15.02 -1.13 9.63
C GLU A 109 14.65 -2.48 9.01
N ASP A 110 13.43 -3.00 9.28
CA ASP A 110 13.03 -4.37 8.93
C ASP A 110 11.83 -4.44 7.97
N THR A 111 11.16 -3.33 7.68
CA THR A 111 9.91 -3.36 6.91
C THR A 111 10.06 -2.66 5.58
N MET A 112 9.87 -3.42 4.52
CA MET A 112 9.76 -2.89 3.16
C MET A 112 8.40 -2.23 2.97
N SER A 113 8.40 -1.01 2.46
CA SER A 113 7.17 -0.25 2.29
C SER A 113 6.55 -0.42 0.92
N PHE A 114 5.28 -0.05 0.81
CA PHE A 114 4.54 -0.05 -0.44
C PHE A 114 3.99 1.34 -0.82
N GLY A 115 4.41 2.40 -0.14
CA GLY A 115 3.98 3.77 -0.46
C GLY A 115 4.50 4.26 -1.80
N ILE A 116 5.71 3.82 -2.18
CA ILE A 116 6.28 3.94 -3.52
C ILE A 116 6.91 2.62 -3.93
N VAL A 117 6.52 2.09 -5.09
CA VAL A 117 7.10 0.88 -5.69
C VAL A 117 7.10 1.04 -7.20
N GLY A 118 8.27 0.87 -7.83
CA GLY A 118 8.39 0.75 -9.27
C GLY A 118 8.67 -0.68 -9.68
N VAL A 119 8.10 -1.15 -10.81
CA VAL A 119 8.28 -2.52 -11.27
C VAL A 119 8.01 -2.65 -12.77
N ILE A 120 8.69 -3.58 -13.44
CA ILE A 120 8.36 -4.00 -14.81
C ILE A 120 7.07 -4.83 -14.83
N PRO A 121 6.29 -4.84 -15.94
CA PRO A 121 5.10 -5.66 -16.05
C PRO A 121 5.42 -7.16 -15.91
N LYS A 122 4.47 -7.92 -15.35
CA LYS A 122 4.58 -9.39 -15.14
C LYS A 122 5.75 -9.84 -14.25
N HIS A 123 6.28 -8.95 -13.43
CA HIS A 123 7.34 -9.29 -12.49
C HIS A 123 6.92 -10.42 -11.53
N LYS A 124 7.85 -11.34 -11.23
CA LYS A 124 7.61 -12.56 -10.45
C LYS A 124 7.04 -12.29 -9.06
N VAL A 125 7.53 -11.24 -8.37
CA VAL A 125 7.03 -10.85 -7.04
C VAL A 125 5.56 -10.46 -7.11
N PHE A 126 5.18 -9.63 -8.09
CA PHE A 126 3.80 -9.18 -8.26
C PHE A 126 2.87 -10.29 -8.74
N LYS A 127 3.36 -11.26 -9.53
CA LYS A 127 2.63 -12.48 -9.83
C LYS A 127 2.27 -13.22 -8.53
N LYS A 128 3.25 -13.46 -7.65
CA LYS A 128 3.04 -14.15 -6.38
C LYS A 128 2.14 -13.38 -5.42
N MET A 129 2.27 -12.06 -5.35
CA MET A 129 1.35 -11.22 -4.57
C MET A 129 -0.08 -11.33 -5.10
N TYR A 130 -0.28 -11.28 -6.41
CA TYR A 130 -1.60 -11.42 -7.01
C TYR A 130 -2.20 -12.81 -6.74
N GLU A 131 -1.43 -13.89 -6.91
CA GLU A 131 -1.81 -15.27 -6.58
C GLU A 131 -2.15 -15.42 -5.08
N PHE A 132 -1.41 -14.75 -4.20
CA PHE A 132 -1.69 -14.71 -2.76
C PHE A 132 -3.07 -14.12 -2.46
N TYR A 133 -3.43 -12.99 -3.08
CA TYR A 133 -4.75 -12.39 -2.94
C TYR A 133 -5.87 -13.25 -3.53
N GLN A 134 -5.58 -14.06 -4.56
CA GLN A 134 -6.56 -14.97 -5.15
C GLN A 134 -6.80 -16.23 -4.29
N ASN A 135 -5.75 -16.85 -3.79
CA ASN A 135 -5.81 -18.21 -3.30
C ASN A 135 -5.49 -18.37 -1.81
N GLU A 136 -4.63 -17.52 -1.25
CA GLU A 136 -4.00 -17.75 0.05
C GLU A 136 -4.42 -16.78 1.14
N ILE A 137 -4.81 -15.56 0.79
CA ILE A 137 -5.10 -14.47 1.74
C ILE A 137 -6.06 -14.90 2.87
N TRP A 138 -7.02 -15.79 2.60
CA TRP A 138 -7.99 -16.26 3.59
C TRP A 138 -7.45 -17.34 4.54
N LYS A 139 -6.37 -18.00 4.16
CA LYS A 139 -5.69 -19.05 4.96
C LYS A 139 -4.52 -18.49 5.76
N SER A 140 -3.98 -17.36 5.34
CA SER A 140 -2.81 -16.70 5.95
C SER A 140 -3.20 -15.74 7.08
N PRO A 141 -2.39 -15.58 8.12
CA PRO A 141 -2.53 -14.50 9.10
C PRO A 141 -2.24 -13.12 8.49
N LEU A 142 -1.45 -13.05 7.42
CA LEU A 142 -1.11 -11.80 6.73
C LEU A 142 -2.33 -11.19 6.06
N HIS A 143 -2.44 -9.87 6.12
CA HIS A 143 -3.48 -9.09 5.47
C HIS A 143 -3.07 -7.65 5.15
N ILE A 144 -1.87 -7.25 5.53
CA ILE A 144 -1.27 -5.93 5.25
C ILE A 144 -0.32 -6.11 4.08
N VAL A 145 -0.44 -5.26 3.06
CA VAL A 145 0.28 -5.40 1.79
C VAL A 145 1.81 -5.37 1.96
N THR A 146 2.32 -4.53 2.86
CA THR A 146 3.77 -4.44 3.15
C THR A 146 4.30 -5.75 3.73
N SER A 147 3.58 -6.36 4.69
CA SER A 147 3.98 -7.65 5.26
C SER A 147 3.92 -8.79 4.23
N ILE A 148 2.94 -8.77 3.31
CA ILE A 148 2.84 -9.76 2.22
C ILE A 148 4.02 -9.60 1.26
N LEU A 149 4.34 -8.36 0.87
CA LEU A 149 5.45 -8.04 -0.01
C LEU A 149 6.79 -8.48 0.59
N THR A 150 7.05 -8.09 1.85
CA THR A 150 8.29 -8.44 2.57
C THR A 150 8.45 -9.96 2.65
N GLU A 151 7.41 -10.70 3.07
CA GLU A 151 7.48 -12.16 3.16
C GLU A 151 7.76 -12.83 1.81
N ILE A 152 7.16 -12.34 0.72
CA ILE A 152 7.39 -12.89 -0.62
C ILE A 152 8.82 -12.58 -1.08
N LEU A 153 9.30 -11.34 -0.90
CA LEU A 153 10.67 -10.96 -1.26
C LEU A 153 11.72 -11.77 -0.50
N GLU A 154 11.56 -11.89 0.81
CA GLU A 154 12.45 -12.68 1.66
C GLU A 154 12.52 -14.15 1.22
N LYS A 155 11.36 -14.78 0.99
CA LYS A 155 11.26 -16.17 0.56
C LYS A 155 11.84 -16.43 -0.84
N GLU A 156 11.70 -15.46 -1.76
CA GLU A 156 12.15 -15.64 -3.14
C GLU A 156 13.63 -15.36 -3.33
N TYR A 157 14.16 -14.39 -2.62
CA TYR A 157 15.49 -13.86 -2.91
C TYR A 157 16.49 -14.00 -1.76
N HIS A 158 16.03 -14.33 -0.53
CA HIS A 158 16.92 -14.54 0.63
C HIS A 158 17.97 -13.42 0.79
N GLY A 159 17.55 -12.16 0.63
CA GLY A 159 18.41 -10.98 0.70
C GLY A 159 19.21 -10.67 -0.59
N LYS A 160 19.18 -11.51 -1.61
CA LYS A 160 19.92 -11.33 -2.88
C LYS A 160 19.17 -10.46 -3.89
N TYR A 161 18.71 -9.30 -3.45
CA TYR A 161 17.85 -8.43 -4.27
C TYR A 161 18.59 -7.84 -5.47
N ARG A 162 19.79 -7.24 -5.26
CA ARG A 162 20.59 -6.62 -6.33
C ARG A 162 21.02 -7.60 -7.42
N GLU A 163 21.35 -8.84 -7.07
CA GLU A 163 21.67 -9.90 -8.02
C GLU A 163 20.49 -10.22 -8.96
N ASN A 164 19.27 -9.88 -8.53
CA ASN A 164 18.04 -10.09 -9.28
C ASN A 164 17.44 -8.79 -9.83
N ASN A 165 18.28 -7.76 -9.99
CA ASN A 165 17.88 -6.45 -10.52
C ASN A 165 16.72 -5.78 -9.73
N ILE A 166 16.74 -5.96 -8.39
CA ILE A 166 15.81 -5.35 -7.45
C ILE A 166 16.58 -4.39 -6.56
N ASN A 167 16.22 -3.11 -6.58
CA ASN A 167 16.83 -2.08 -5.75
C ASN A 167 15.92 -1.76 -4.55
N ILE A 168 16.40 -2.02 -3.34
CA ILE A 168 15.72 -1.61 -2.10
C ILE A 168 16.52 -0.46 -1.50
N TYR A 169 15.90 0.71 -1.45
CA TYR A 169 16.54 1.94 -1.00
C TYR A 169 16.41 2.14 0.51
N PRO A 170 17.41 2.75 1.16
CA PRO A 170 17.32 3.18 2.54
C PRO A 170 16.10 4.06 2.80
N ARG A 171 15.62 4.07 4.05
CA ARG A 171 14.45 4.83 4.51
C ARG A 171 14.47 6.30 4.05
N GLU A 172 15.61 6.97 4.13
CA GLU A 172 15.78 8.38 3.79
C GLU A 172 15.35 8.75 2.36
N TYR A 173 15.32 7.77 1.44
CA TYR A 173 14.95 8.03 0.04
C TYR A 173 13.47 8.40 -0.11
N PHE A 174 12.56 7.77 0.67
CA PHE A 174 11.12 7.91 0.48
C PHE A 174 10.35 8.12 1.78
N TYR A 175 10.95 7.80 2.92
CA TYR A 175 10.33 7.83 4.26
C TYR A 175 11.25 8.54 5.26
N PRO A 176 11.59 9.83 5.02
CA PRO A 176 12.62 10.54 5.79
C PRO A 176 12.28 10.68 7.27
N PHE A 177 11.00 10.51 7.66
CA PHE A 177 10.54 10.45 9.04
C PHE A 177 9.50 9.35 9.23
N ASN A 178 9.35 8.81 10.45
CA ASN A 178 8.36 7.80 10.78
C ASN A 178 7.02 8.41 11.17
N HIS A 179 6.00 7.56 11.21
CA HIS A 179 4.62 7.94 11.55
C HIS A 179 4.43 8.48 12.99
N ASP A 180 5.37 8.27 13.89
CA ASP A 180 5.44 8.71 15.28
C ASP A 180 6.50 9.80 15.52
N GLU A 181 7.27 10.13 14.49
CA GLU A 181 8.22 11.26 14.48
C GLU A 181 7.53 12.53 13.99
N GLU A 182 8.00 13.68 14.42
CA GLU A 182 7.62 14.99 13.89
C GLU A 182 8.45 15.31 12.64
N PHE A 183 7.78 15.80 11.59
CA PHE A 183 8.48 16.24 10.39
C PHE A 183 9.29 17.51 10.69
N THR A 184 10.58 17.46 10.39
CA THR A 184 11.48 18.63 10.34
C THR A 184 12.17 18.69 8.98
N LYS A 185 12.60 19.88 8.55
CA LYS A 185 13.29 20.00 7.25
C LYS A 185 14.63 19.26 7.23
N ASP A 186 15.24 19.05 8.38
CA ASP A 186 16.54 18.40 8.52
C ASP A 186 16.49 16.88 8.23
N CYS A 187 15.28 16.27 8.22
CA CYS A 187 15.16 14.86 7.80
C CYS A 187 15.30 14.67 6.28
N ILE A 188 15.24 15.75 5.49
CA ILE A 188 15.43 15.74 4.05
C ILE A 188 16.91 15.81 3.73
N THR A 189 17.43 14.81 3.03
CA THR A 189 18.83 14.75 2.59
C THR A 189 18.94 14.92 1.08
N GLY A 190 20.15 14.97 0.55
CA GLY A 190 20.40 14.92 -0.89
C GLY A 190 19.90 13.65 -1.57
N ASN A 191 19.65 12.57 -0.80
CA ASN A 191 19.14 11.29 -1.28
C ASN A 191 17.62 11.19 -1.22
N THR A 192 16.90 12.16 -0.63
CA THR A 192 15.43 12.09 -0.51
C THR A 192 14.76 12.45 -1.83
N TYR A 193 13.91 11.55 -2.33
CA TYR A 193 13.11 11.70 -3.54
C TYR A 193 11.64 11.95 -3.25
N ALA A 194 11.15 11.41 -2.14
CA ALA A 194 9.74 11.52 -1.74
C ALA A 194 9.58 11.64 -0.22
N ILE A 195 8.43 12.14 0.20
CA ILE A 195 8.03 12.26 1.61
C ILE A 195 6.69 11.57 1.79
N HIS A 196 6.61 10.61 2.71
CA HIS A 196 5.36 9.98 3.10
C HIS A 196 4.72 10.71 4.28
N TRP A 197 3.53 11.28 4.09
CA TRP A 197 2.84 12.12 5.08
C TRP A 197 1.98 11.33 6.09
N TRP A 198 2.01 9.99 6.05
CA TRP A 198 1.39 9.11 7.02
C TRP A 198 -0.10 9.40 7.31
N GLY A 199 -0.93 9.45 6.28
CA GLY A 199 -2.37 9.77 6.37
C GLY A 199 -3.22 8.85 7.27
N LYS A 200 -2.70 7.67 7.66
CA LYS A 200 -3.24 6.73 8.67
C LYS A 200 -4.73 6.36 8.49
N SER A 201 -5.23 6.35 7.26
CA SER A 201 -6.66 6.17 6.93
C SER A 201 -7.28 4.84 7.43
N TRP A 202 -6.45 3.82 7.72
CA TRP A 202 -6.88 2.47 8.07
C TRP A 202 -6.90 2.15 9.58
N LYS A 203 -6.21 2.96 10.43
CA LYS A 203 -5.94 2.60 11.85
C LYS A 203 -7.16 2.56 12.78
N LYS A 204 -8.26 3.23 12.46
CA LYS A 204 -9.40 3.39 13.38
C LYS A 204 -10.69 2.70 12.94
N ASN A 205 -10.67 1.81 11.95
CA ASN A 205 -11.89 1.19 11.45
C ASN A 205 -12.09 -0.22 12.05
N PRO A 206 -13.09 -0.42 12.94
CA PRO A 206 -13.35 -1.74 13.54
C PRO A 206 -13.78 -2.80 12.54
N LYS A 207 -14.26 -2.39 11.36
CA LYS A 207 -14.61 -3.30 10.26
C LYS A 207 -13.40 -4.11 9.75
N VAL A 208 -12.17 -3.69 10.07
CA VAL A 208 -10.92 -4.41 9.71
C VAL A 208 -10.70 -5.66 10.54
N TYR A 209 -11.31 -5.77 11.73
CA TYR A 209 -11.04 -6.91 12.62
C TYR A 209 -11.37 -8.27 12.01
N PHE A 210 -12.28 -8.35 11.03
CA PHE A 210 -12.55 -9.61 10.35
C PHE A 210 -11.35 -10.12 9.55
N LEU A 211 -10.50 -9.25 9.01
CA LEU A 211 -9.28 -9.61 8.29
C LEU A 211 -8.22 -10.20 9.22
N LYS A 212 -8.12 -9.65 10.44
CA LYS A 212 -7.11 -10.08 11.40
C LYS A 212 -7.24 -11.57 11.79
N TYR A 213 -8.48 -12.06 11.85
CA TYR A 213 -8.77 -13.42 12.31
C TYR A 213 -9.34 -14.32 11.22
N LYS A 214 -9.28 -13.90 9.95
CA LYS A 214 -9.89 -14.58 8.81
C LYS A 214 -9.43 -16.02 8.60
N HIS A 215 -8.17 -16.29 8.95
CA HIS A 215 -7.49 -17.59 8.81
C HIS A 215 -7.88 -18.61 9.90
N LEU A 216 -8.49 -18.14 10.99
CA LEU A 216 -8.87 -19.01 12.10
C LEU A 216 -10.20 -19.73 11.82
N PRO A 217 -10.39 -20.97 12.34
CA PRO A 217 -11.68 -21.65 12.31
C PRO A 217 -12.73 -20.84 13.09
N TRP A 218 -14.01 -20.98 12.71
CA TRP A 218 -15.10 -20.09 13.18
C TRP A 218 -15.22 -20.01 14.70
N TRP A 219 -15.01 -21.10 15.47
CA TRP A 219 -15.07 -21.12 16.95
C TRP A 219 -13.94 -20.34 17.63
N LYS A 220 -12.79 -20.16 16.98
CA LYS A 220 -11.69 -19.30 17.45
C LYS A 220 -11.82 -17.86 16.95
N LYS A 221 -12.33 -17.70 15.74
CA LYS A 221 -12.48 -16.42 15.07
C LYS A 221 -13.57 -15.56 15.70
N TYR A 222 -14.76 -16.14 15.91
CA TYR A 222 -15.94 -15.40 16.34
C TYR A 222 -15.78 -14.74 17.72
N PRO A 223 -15.35 -15.45 18.78
CA PRO A 223 -15.12 -14.83 20.08
C PRO A 223 -14.10 -13.69 20.06
N LYS A 224 -12.98 -13.87 19.32
CA LYS A 224 -11.95 -12.84 19.19
C LYS A 224 -12.43 -11.59 18.46
N HIS A 225 -13.26 -11.76 17.43
CA HIS A 225 -13.85 -10.67 16.69
C HIS A 225 -14.83 -9.87 17.55
N VAL A 226 -15.73 -10.55 18.25
CA VAL A 226 -16.71 -9.93 19.16
C VAL A 226 -16.00 -9.19 20.31
N ALA A 227 -15.02 -9.81 20.96
CA ALA A 227 -14.25 -9.17 22.01
C ALA A 227 -13.56 -7.87 21.56
N LYS A 228 -13.02 -7.84 20.32
CA LYS A 228 -12.43 -6.63 19.75
C LYS A 228 -13.44 -5.54 19.44
N LEU A 229 -14.63 -5.91 18.96
CA LEU A 229 -15.72 -4.96 18.72
C LEU A 229 -16.21 -4.36 20.03
N ILE A 230 -16.47 -5.18 21.04
CA ILE A 230 -16.89 -4.73 22.38
C ILE A 230 -15.85 -3.74 22.95
N ASN A 231 -14.58 -4.09 22.94
CA ASN A 231 -13.51 -3.23 23.45
C ASN A 231 -13.42 -1.89 22.67
N TYR A 232 -13.59 -1.93 21.35
CA TYR A 232 -13.60 -0.72 20.53
C TYR A 232 -14.74 0.22 20.91
N TYR A 233 -15.98 -0.29 20.99
CA TYR A 233 -17.14 0.53 21.33
C TYR A 233 -17.10 0.99 22.79
N PHE A 234 -16.63 0.15 23.70
CA PHE A 234 -16.43 0.52 25.10
C PHE A 234 -15.45 1.70 25.24
N LYS A 235 -14.27 1.61 24.61
CA LYS A 235 -13.31 2.73 24.60
C LYS A 235 -13.89 3.99 24.00
N LYS A 236 -14.71 3.88 22.94
CA LYS A 236 -15.37 5.03 22.33
C LYS A 236 -16.35 5.70 23.28
N LEU A 237 -17.13 4.93 24.03
CA LEU A 237 -18.07 5.45 25.02
C LEU A 237 -17.38 6.15 26.20
N PHE A 238 -16.24 5.62 26.66
CA PHE A 238 -15.51 6.23 27.78
C PHE A 238 -14.68 7.45 27.38
N ASN A 239 -14.20 7.55 26.14
CA ASN A 239 -13.51 8.76 25.66
C ASN A 239 -14.50 9.93 25.42
N PHE A 240 -15.77 9.67 25.10
CA PHE A 240 -16.82 10.71 25.06
C PHE A 240 -17.19 11.30 26.43
N ARG A 241 -16.76 10.70 27.54
CA ARG A 241 -16.96 11.22 28.91
C ARG A 241 -15.81 12.07 29.42
N LYS A 242 -14.76 12.29 28.61
CA LYS A 242 -13.57 13.08 28.97
C LYS A 242 -13.41 14.36 28.15
N GLU A 243 -14.32 14.63 27.22
CA GLU A 243 -14.56 15.91 26.56
C GLU A 243 -15.86 16.54 27.13
#